data_92694a55aaf49eda769d22994e445c7c
#
_entry.id   92694a55aaf49eda769d22994e445c7c
#
_cell.length_a   1.000
_cell.length_b   1.000
_cell.length_c   1.000
_cell.angle_alpha   90.00
_cell.angle_beta   90.00
_cell.angle_gamma   90.00
#
_symmetry.space_group_name_H-M   'P 1'
#
loop_
_entity.id
_entity.type
_entity.pdbx_description
1 polymer ?
#
loop_
_entity_poly.entity_id
_entity_poly.type
_entity_poly.pdbx_seq_one_letter_code
_entity_poly.pdbx_strand_id
1 'polypeptide(L)'
;MLGGRSLPATDLARAAQISRSTASAHIAQLTTSGLVVVERRGRHRFHRLADERVAEAIERLAAIAPAQPVRSLQESNRATAHRAARSCYDHLAGTLGVAVAEALCEAGALDRASLELRAPDRFAALGVEVDALGRGRRPLTRSCLDWSERRPHLAGELGAAMLTALLDRAWLVRRPAGRAVAVTPRGAAGLDDVLGIDVAALAPVAIDRTPLRRVA
;
A
#
# COMPACT_ATOMS: atom_id res chain seq x y z
N MET A 1 3.66 3.34 10.94
CA MET A 1 3.60 4.25 9.79
C MET A 1 2.18 4.29 9.23
N LEU A 2 1.67 5.45 8.85
CA LEU A 2 0.24 5.67 8.62
C LEU A 2 -0.30 5.14 7.29
N GLY A 3 0.55 4.78 6.34
CA GLY A 3 0.18 4.12 5.07
C GLY A 3 -1.18 4.55 4.48
N GLY A 4 -1.42 5.84 4.30
CA GLY A 4 -2.69 6.40 3.84
C GLY A 4 -3.86 6.30 4.84
N ARG A 5 -3.67 5.64 5.99
CA ARG A 5 -4.71 5.43 7.00
C ARG A 5 -4.61 6.46 8.10
N SER A 6 -5.77 6.92 8.57
CA SER A 6 -5.87 7.74 9.78
C SER A 6 -5.94 6.84 11.02
N LEU A 7 -5.06 7.06 12.00
CA LEU A 7 -4.97 6.26 13.22
C LEU A 7 -5.03 7.15 14.48
N PRO A 8 -5.65 6.69 15.58
CA PRO A 8 -5.61 7.39 16.85
C PRO A 8 -4.19 7.32 17.47
N ALA A 9 -3.84 8.30 18.30
CA ALA A 9 -2.53 8.38 18.97
C ALA A 9 -2.21 7.13 19.80
N THR A 10 -3.21 6.47 20.37
CA THR A 10 -3.04 5.22 21.13
C THR A 10 -2.55 4.07 20.29
N ASP A 11 -3.02 3.95 19.05
CA ASP A 11 -2.60 2.89 18.14
C ASP A 11 -1.20 3.17 17.58
N LEU A 12 -0.88 4.45 17.35
CA LEU A 12 0.47 4.88 16.98
C LEU A 12 1.48 4.60 18.10
N ALA A 13 1.14 4.91 19.35
CA ALA A 13 1.97 4.60 20.52
C ALA A 13 2.24 3.09 20.63
N ARG A 14 1.19 2.27 20.48
CA ARG A 14 1.30 0.80 20.51
C ARG A 14 2.17 0.27 19.36
N ALA A 15 1.97 0.79 18.15
CA ALA A 15 2.74 0.36 16.98
C ALA A 15 4.23 0.74 17.09
N ALA A 16 4.53 1.90 17.69
CA ALA A 16 5.89 2.37 17.93
C ALA A 16 6.52 1.82 19.22
N GLN A 17 5.77 1.07 20.04
CA GLN A 17 6.22 0.54 21.34
C GLN A 17 6.74 1.63 22.31
N ILE A 18 6.07 2.79 22.32
CA ILE A 18 6.39 3.93 23.19
C ILE A 18 5.21 4.30 24.06
N SER A 19 5.45 5.12 25.10
CA SER A 19 4.39 5.64 25.96
C SER A 19 3.41 6.55 25.20
N ARG A 20 2.18 6.67 25.68
CA ARG A 20 1.19 7.58 25.09
C ARG A 20 1.63 9.05 25.14
N SER A 21 2.30 9.46 26.22
CA SER A 21 2.84 10.82 26.38
C SER A 21 3.94 11.10 25.35
N THR A 22 4.88 10.17 25.18
CA THR A 22 5.94 10.27 24.18
C THR A 22 5.37 10.33 22.76
N ALA A 23 4.40 9.45 22.44
CA ALA A 23 3.73 9.47 21.13
C ALA A 23 3.02 10.82 20.89
N SER A 24 2.32 11.35 21.90
CA SER A 24 1.65 12.65 21.77
C SER A 24 2.62 13.79 21.51
N ALA A 25 3.78 13.81 22.17
CA ALA A 25 4.82 14.82 21.94
C ALA A 25 5.37 14.74 20.52
N HIS A 26 5.72 13.53 20.04
CA HIS A 26 6.19 13.34 18.67
C HIS A 26 5.13 13.70 17.62
N ILE A 27 3.88 13.31 17.84
CA ILE A 27 2.76 13.65 16.93
C ILE A 27 2.57 15.17 16.86
N ALA A 28 2.69 15.87 17.99
CA ALA A 28 2.59 17.34 18.01
C ALA A 28 3.70 17.97 17.16
N GLN A 29 4.96 17.53 17.33
CA GLN A 29 6.10 18.01 16.53
C GLN A 29 5.89 17.72 15.03
N LEU A 30 5.49 16.49 14.66
CA LEU A 30 5.24 16.11 13.27
C LEU A 30 4.07 16.91 12.66
N THR A 31 3.07 17.26 13.48
CA THR A 31 1.94 18.09 13.02
C THR A 31 2.39 19.53 12.80
N THR A 32 3.17 20.10 13.73
CA THR A 32 3.72 21.45 13.59
C THR A 32 4.64 21.57 12.39
N SER A 33 5.41 20.50 12.07
CA SER A 33 6.27 20.43 10.89
C SER A 33 5.51 20.14 9.58
N GLY A 34 4.19 20.00 9.61
CA GLY A 34 3.38 19.74 8.42
C GLY A 34 3.52 18.31 7.85
N LEU A 35 4.17 17.38 8.56
CA LEU A 35 4.35 15.99 8.13
C LEU A 35 3.16 15.11 8.47
N VAL A 36 2.38 15.48 9.47
CA VAL A 36 1.17 14.80 9.92
C VAL A 36 0.02 15.78 9.99
N VAL A 37 -1.15 15.37 9.56
CA VAL A 37 -2.41 16.11 9.73
C VAL A 37 -3.32 15.39 10.70
N VAL A 38 -4.15 16.18 11.40
CA VAL A 38 -5.12 15.71 12.40
C VAL A 38 -6.51 15.81 11.82
N GLU A 39 -7.21 14.69 11.73
CA GLU A 39 -8.61 14.61 11.38
C GLU A 39 -9.46 14.43 12.63
N ARG A 40 -10.46 15.27 12.82
CA ARG A 40 -11.43 15.14 13.90
C ARG A 40 -12.65 14.36 13.40
N ARG A 41 -13.01 13.29 14.12
CA ARG A 41 -14.25 12.53 13.88
C ARG A 41 -15.01 12.46 15.20
N GLY A 42 -15.97 13.37 15.39
CA GLY A 42 -16.62 13.59 16.67
C GLY A 42 -15.59 14.00 17.74
N ARG A 43 -15.58 13.30 18.90
CA ARG A 43 -14.62 13.54 19.99
C ARG A 43 -13.23 12.93 19.78
N HIS A 44 -13.03 12.16 18.71
CA HIS A 44 -11.78 11.44 18.45
C HIS A 44 -10.88 12.20 17.47
N ARG A 45 -9.57 12.12 17.72
CA ARG A 45 -8.51 12.64 16.85
C ARG A 45 -7.80 11.49 16.17
N PHE A 46 -7.74 11.54 14.85
CA PHE A 46 -7.01 10.61 14.02
C PHE A 46 -5.86 11.34 13.34
N HIS A 47 -4.75 10.65 13.13
CA HIS A 47 -3.52 11.19 12.56
C HIS A 47 -3.18 10.41 11.31
N ARG A 48 -2.83 11.13 10.23
CA ARG A 48 -2.31 10.55 9.00
C ARG A 48 -1.15 11.37 8.47
N LEU A 49 -0.38 10.80 7.54
CA LEU A 49 0.61 11.58 6.79
C LEU A 49 -0.10 12.71 6.04
N ALA A 50 0.57 13.86 5.93
CA ALA A 50 -0.02 15.05 5.31
C ALA A 50 -0.39 14.78 3.85
N ASP A 51 0.55 14.22 3.10
CA ASP A 51 0.37 13.86 1.69
C ASP A 51 1.28 12.68 1.27
N GLU A 52 1.21 12.32 -0.01
CA GLU A 52 2.01 11.24 -0.59
C GLU A 52 3.50 11.56 -0.68
N ARG A 53 3.90 12.85 -0.74
CA ARG A 53 5.33 13.25 -0.77
C ARG A 53 6.02 12.91 0.55
N VAL A 54 5.31 13.06 1.66
CA VAL A 54 5.81 12.63 2.98
C VAL A 54 6.00 11.11 3.02
N ALA A 55 5.03 10.36 2.49
CA ALA A 55 5.16 8.91 2.41
C ALA A 55 6.34 8.48 1.53
N GLU A 56 6.52 9.13 0.38
CA GLU A 56 7.64 8.88 -0.53
C GLU A 56 8.99 9.16 0.12
N ALA A 57 9.13 10.28 0.82
CA ALA A 57 10.35 10.60 1.56
C ALA A 57 10.70 9.50 2.58
N ILE A 58 9.70 8.99 3.31
CA ILE A 58 9.88 7.91 4.27
C ILE A 58 10.28 6.59 3.56
N GLU A 59 9.66 6.24 2.43
CA GLU A 59 10.01 5.04 1.67
C GLU A 59 11.45 5.13 1.10
N ARG A 60 11.86 6.31 0.61
CA ARG A 60 13.24 6.55 0.14
C ARG A 60 14.26 6.43 1.28
N LEU A 61 13.96 6.97 2.46
CA LEU A 61 14.80 6.81 3.65
C LEU A 61 14.87 5.34 4.09
N ALA A 62 13.76 4.61 4.03
CA ALA A 62 13.72 3.19 4.35
C ALA A 62 14.57 2.34 3.38
N ALA A 63 14.69 2.75 2.10
CA ALA A 63 15.50 2.05 1.11
C ALA A 63 17.02 2.11 1.39
N ILE A 64 17.48 3.15 2.08
CA ILE A 64 18.91 3.33 2.45
C ILE A 64 19.18 2.96 3.91
N ALA A 65 18.15 2.79 4.73
CA ALA A 65 18.31 2.40 6.12
C ALA A 65 18.91 0.99 6.24
N PRO A 66 19.83 0.77 7.19
CA PRO A 66 20.36 -0.57 7.43
C PRO A 66 19.25 -1.52 7.88
N ALA A 67 19.32 -2.78 7.42
CA ALA A 67 18.38 -3.80 7.84
C ALA A 67 18.47 -4.01 9.36
N GLN A 68 17.32 -3.94 10.04
CA GLN A 68 17.26 -4.25 11.46
C GLN A 68 17.27 -5.78 11.67
N PRO A 69 18.02 -6.28 12.66
CA PRO A 69 18.01 -7.69 12.98
C PRO A 69 16.62 -8.13 13.46
N VAL A 70 16.14 -9.23 12.90
CA VAL A 70 14.87 -9.84 13.31
C VAL A 70 15.07 -10.55 14.65
N ARG A 71 14.27 -10.20 15.65
CA ARG A 71 14.42 -10.69 17.02
C ARG A 71 13.44 -11.81 17.40
N SER A 72 12.44 -12.09 16.56
CA SER A 72 11.44 -13.13 16.80
C SER A 72 10.83 -13.67 15.51
N LEU A 73 10.28 -14.90 15.56
CA LEU A 73 9.52 -15.47 14.44
C LEU A 73 8.32 -14.60 14.03
N GLN A 74 7.65 -13.99 15.00
CA GLN A 74 6.52 -13.10 14.72
C GLN A 74 6.96 -11.86 13.96
N GLU A 75 8.10 -11.28 14.30
CA GLU A 75 8.70 -10.15 13.61
C GLU A 75 9.15 -10.53 12.20
N SER A 76 9.75 -11.72 12.04
CA SER A 76 10.10 -12.30 10.74
C SER A 76 8.89 -12.45 9.84
N ASN A 77 7.82 -13.04 10.34
CA ASN A 77 6.59 -13.25 9.58
C ASN A 77 5.92 -11.90 9.19
N ARG A 78 5.96 -10.90 10.08
CA ARG A 78 5.46 -9.56 9.77
C ARG A 78 6.30 -8.88 8.70
N ALA A 79 7.63 -8.96 8.80
CA ALA A 79 8.55 -8.40 7.83
C ALA A 79 8.35 -9.05 6.45
N THR A 80 8.24 -10.38 6.39
CA THR A 80 7.96 -11.14 5.17
C THR A 80 6.63 -10.73 4.55
N ALA A 81 5.55 -10.72 5.33
CA ALA A 81 4.25 -10.29 4.84
C ALA A 81 4.26 -8.84 4.33
N HIS A 82 5.01 -7.95 4.98
CA HIS A 82 5.14 -6.56 4.60
C HIS A 82 5.95 -6.35 3.32
N ARG A 83 6.95 -7.20 3.05
CA ARG A 83 7.67 -7.21 1.77
C ARG A 83 6.83 -7.78 0.65
N ALA A 84 6.10 -8.84 0.92
CA ALA A 84 5.27 -9.56 -0.04
C ALA A 84 4.22 -8.66 -0.69
N ALA A 85 3.37 -8.04 0.12
CA ALA A 85 2.35 -7.11 -0.37
C ALA A 85 1.93 -6.13 0.75
N ARG A 86 1.87 -4.85 0.43
CA ARG A 86 1.50 -3.78 1.37
C ARG A 86 0.89 -2.59 0.66
N SER A 87 0.25 -1.71 1.41
CA SER A 87 -0.02 -0.37 0.91
C SER A 87 1.21 0.54 1.15
N CYS A 88 1.64 1.23 0.10
CA CYS A 88 2.55 2.36 0.17
C CYS A 88 1.70 3.62 0.10
N TYR A 89 1.53 4.34 1.21
CA TYR A 89 0.51 5.39 1.35
C TYR A 89 -0.90 4.83 1.02
N ASP A 90 -1.39 4.92 -0.24
CA ASP A 90 -2.72 4.50 -0.67
C ASP A 90 -2.73 3.57 -1.90
N HIS A 91 -1.59 3.17 -2.41
CA HIS A 91 -1.43 2.28 -3.57
C HIS A 91 -0.69 0.99 -3.20
N LEU A 92 -0.75 -0.02 -4.07
CA LEU A 92 -0.17 -1.34 -3.86
C LEU A 92 1.35 -1.32 -4.06
N ALA A 93 2.08 -1.95 -3.15
CA ALA A 93 3.54 -2.05 -3.12
C ALA A 93 4.01 -3.43 -2.63
N GLY A 94 5.31 -3.61 -2.54
CA GLY A 94 5.95 -4.89 -2.28
C GLY A 94 6.09 -5.73 -3.54
N THR A 95 6.53 -6.98 -3.40
CA THR A 95 6.70 -7.90 -4.52
C THR A 95 5.47 -7.97 -5.43
N LEU A 96 4.27 -8.03 -4.83
CA LEU A 96 3.02 -8.03 -5.60
C LEU A 96 2.80 -6.71 -6.35
N GLY A 97 3.06 -5.56 -5.71
CA GLY A 97 2.87 -4.25 -6.35
C GLY A 97 3.78 -4.05 -7.55
N VAL A 98 5.03 -4.51 -7.44
CA VAL A 98 6.00 -4.50 -8.55
C VAL A 98 5.55 -5.46 -9.67
N ALA A 99 5.16 -6.69 -9.33
CA ALA A 99 4.71 -7.68 -10.32
C ALA A 99 3.48 -7.18 -11.10
N VAL A 100 2.52 -6.54 -10.42
CA VAL A 100 1.35 -5.94 -11.08
C VAL A 100 1.75 -4.82 -12.03
N ALA A 101 2.66 -3.92 -11.61
CA ALA A 101 3.14 -2.86 -12.49
C ALA A 101 3.85 -3.41 -13.74
N GLU A 102 4.65 -4.47 -13.58
CA GLU A 102 5.34 -5.13 -14.69
C GLU A 102 4.39 -5.81 -15.66
N ALA A 103 3.42 -6.56 -15.14
CA ALA A 103 2.40 -7.21 -15.97
C ALA A 103 1.59 -6.17 -16.77
N LEU A 104 1.24 -5.03 -16.16
CA LEU A 104 0.58 -3.92 -16.86
C LEU A 104 1.48 -3.29 -17.95
N CYS A 105 2.78 -3.20 -17.72
CA CYS A 105 3.73 -2.75 -18.76
C CYS A 105 3.85 -3.77 -19.89
N GLU A 106 3.89 -5.06 -19.58
CA GLU A 106 3.94 -6.14 -20.57
C GLU A 106 2.68 -6.21 -21.42
N ALA A 107 1.52 -5.96 -20.80
CA ALA A 107 0.23 -5.83 -21.49
C ALA A 107 0.09 -4.52 -22.30
N GLY A 108 1.10 -3.63 -22.29
CA GLY A 108 1.04 -2.33 -22.96
C GLY A 108 0.08 -1.32 -22.33
N ALA A 109 -0.39 -1.58 -21.10
CA ALA A 109 -1.28 -0.68 -20.36
C ALA A 109 -0.55 0.54 -19.80
N LEU A 110 0.73 0.34 -19.43
CA LEU A 110 1.62 1.37 -18.90
C LEU A 110 2.92 1.44 -19.69
N ASP A 111 3.50 2.63 -19.76
CA ASP A 111 4.87 2.82 -20.26
C ASP A 111 5.88 2.23 -19.27
N ARG A 112 6.82 1.44 -19.75
CA ARG A 112 7.79 0.73 -18.87
C ARG A 112 8.76 1.65 -18.15
N ALA A 113 9.10 2.80 -18.72
CA ALA A 113 10.08 3.71 -18.14
C ALA A 113 9.46 4.70 -17.15
N SER A 114 8.26 5.22 -17.47
CA SER A 114 7.61 6.29 -16.70
C SER A 114 6.41 5.81 -15.86
N LEU A 115 5.85 4.64 -16.16
CA LEU A 115 4.54 4.15 -15.68
C LEU A 115 3.38 5.07 -16.08
N GLU A 116 3.54 5.86 -17.14
CA GLU A 116 2.45 6.63 -17.71
C GLU A 116 1.41 5.72 -18.37
N LEU A 117 0.16 6.10 -18.26
CA LEU A 117 -0.97 5.36 -18.85
C LEU A 117 -0.90 5.37 -20.38
N ARG A 118 -1.04 4.18 -21.00
CA ARG A 118 -1.06 3.97 -22.46
C ARG A 118 -2.40 3.42 -22.93
N ALA A 119 -2.94 2.41 -22.25
CA ALA A 119 -4.19 1.76 -22.62
C ALA A 119 -5.16 1.71 -21.42
N PRO A 120 -6.06 2.69 -21.26
CA PRO A 120 -6.99 2.79 -20.14
C PRO A 120 -7.94 1.59 -20.05
N ASP A 121 -8.37 1.03 -21.19
CA ASP A 121 -9.32 -0.10 -21.24
C ASP A 121 -8.83 -1.34 -20.48
N ARG A 122 -7.51 -1.51 -20.36
CA ARG A 122 -6.90 -2.64 -19.65
C ARG A 122 -7.20 -2.65 -18.15
N PHE A 123 -7.59 -1.51 -17.59
CA PHE A 123 -7.89 -1.38 -16.16
C PHE A 123 -9.33 -1.78 -15.80
N ALA A 124 -10.25 -1.82 -16.77
CA ALA A 124 -11.65 -2.19 -16.54
C ALA A 124 -11.78 -3.62 -15.96
N ALA A 125 -10.97 -4.58 -16.44
CA ALA A 125 -10.94 -5.94 -15.90
C ALA A 125 -10.48 -6.00 -14.44
N LEU A 126 -9.67 -5.04 -14.00
CA LEU A 126 -9.27 -4.86 -12.59
C LEU A 126 -10.34 -4.12 -11.76
N GLY A 127 -11.41 -3.63 -12.38
CA GLY A 127 -12.49 -2.89 -11.72
C GLY A 127 -12.20 -1.41 -11.57
N VAL A 128 -11.37 -0.82 -12.44
CA VAL A 128 -11.02 0.61 -12.40
C VAL A 128 -11.56 1.31 -13.64
N GLU A 129 -12.45 2.28 -13.41
CA GLU A 129 -12.98 3.18 -14.44
C GLU A 129 -12.03 4.38 -14.59
N VAL A 130 -11.11 4.31 -15.53
CA VAL A 130 -10.04 5.31 -15.70
C VAL A 130 -10.59 6.69 -16.05
N ASP A 131 -11.66 6.76 -16.84
CA ASP A 131 -12.30 8.01 -17.27
C ASP A 131 -12.92 8.81 -16.11
N ALA A 132 -13.17 8.14 -14.98
CA ALA A 132 -13.64 8.80 -13.76
C ALA A 132 -12.50 9.49 -12.98
N LEU A 133 -11.25 9.20 -13.31
CA LEU A 133 -10.04 9.70 -12.65
C LEU A 133 -9.48 10.95 -13.35
N GLY A 134 -8.44 11.53 -12.77
CA GLY A 134 -7.67 12.63 -13.39
C GLY A 134 -8.33 14.01 -13.29
N ARG A 135 -9.40 14.17 -12.50
CA ARG A 135 -10.11 15.46 -12.33
C ARG A 135 -9.53 16.35 -11.24
N GLY A 136 -8.54 15.85 -10.50
CA GLY A 136 -7.93 16.52 -9.36
C GLY A 136 -6.56 17.13 -9.67
N ARG A 137 -5.89 17.62 -8.60
CA ARG A 137 -4.51 18.13 -8.68
C ARG A 137 -3.46 17.01 -8.61
N ARG A 138 -3.88 15.80 -8.28
CA ARG A 138 -3.00 14.65 -8.16
C ARG A 138 -2.67 14.11 -9.55
N PRO A 139 -1.40 13.72 -9.83
CA PRO A 139 -1.07 13.04 -11.07
C PRO A 139 -1.88 11.75 -11.23
N LEU A 140 -2.37 11.49 -12.44
CA LEU A 140 -3.11 10.25 -12.75
C LEU A 140 -2.25 9.03 -12.48
N THR A 141 -1.04 9.01 -13.01
CA THR A 141 -0.03 7.99 -12.75
C THR A 141 1.23 8.60 -12.16
N ARG A 142 1.95 7.83 -11.38
CA ARG A 142 3.28 8.17 -10.87
C ARG A 142 4.07 6.90 -10.61
N SER A 143 5.35 6.94 -10.92
CA SER A 143 6.30 5.91 -10.54
C SER A 143 6.73 6.11 -9.08
N CYS A 144 6.59 5.09 -8.24
CA CYS A 144 7.06 5.06 -6.86
C CYS A 144 8.05 3.92 -6.68
N LEU A 145 9.25 4.21 -6.15
CA LEU A 145 10.28 3.20 -5.93
C LEU A 145 9.94 2.36 -4.70
N ASP A 146 9.84 1.04 -4.89
CA ASP A 146 9.66 0.10 -3.78
C ASP A 146 10.97 -0.06 -3.00
N TRP A 147 10.95 0.18 -1.68
CA TRP A 147 12.14 0.09 -0.85
C TRP A 147 12.66 -1.34 -0.68
N SER A 148 11.79 -2.36 -0.78
CA SER A 148 12.18 -3.77 -0.62
C SER A 148 12.64 -4.41 -1.91
N GLU A 149 11.98 -4.07 -3.03
CA GLU A 149 12.27 -4.65 -4.35
C GLU A 149 13.29 -3.81 -5.14
N ARG A 150 13.46 -2.52 -4.77
CA ARG A 150 14.25 -1.52 -5.51
C ARG A 150 13.83 -1.37 -6.98
N ARG A 151 12.57 -1.59 -7.24
CA ARG A 151 11.91 -1.53 -8.54
C ARG A 151 10.67 -0.63 -8.45
N PRO A 152 10.25 0.01 -9.55
CA PRO A 152 9.10 0.89 -9.53
C PRO A 152 7.77 0.11 -9.42
N HIS A 153 6.79 0.71 -8.76
CA HIS A 153 5.39 0.28 -8.74
C HIS A 153 4.46 1.47 -8.99
N LEU A 154 3.23 1.17 -9.41
CA LEU A 154 2.26 2.18 -9.83
C LEU A 154 1.69 2.94 -8.62
N ALA A 155 1.83 4.25 -8.65
CA ALA A 155 1.26 5.22 -7.72
C ALA A 155 0.38 6.23 -8.48
N GLY A 156 0.05 7.35 -7.83
CA GLY A 156 -0.86 8.34 -8.37
C GLY A 156 -2.32 7.98 -8.11
N GLU A 157 -3.22 8.67 -8.78
CA GLU A 157 -4.67 8.46 -8.62
C GLU A 157 -5.07 7.06 -9.10
N LEU A 158 -4.49 6.59 -10.20
CA LEU A 158 -4.73 5.28 -10.78
C LEU A 158 -4.23 4.14 -9.86
N GLY A 159 -3.04 4.29 -9.26
CA GLY A 159 -2.52 3.31 -8.30
C GLY A 159 -3.40 3.19 -7.05
N ALA A 160 -3.95 4.30 -6.57
CA ALA A 160 -4.88 4.32 -5.43
C ALA A 160 -6.23 3.70 -5.79
N ALA A 161 -6.78 4.03 -6.96
CA ALA A 161 -8.03 3.45 -7.47
C ALA A 161 -7.89 1.94 -7.65
N MET A 162 -6.76 1.47 -8.19
CA MET A 162 -6.48 0.04 -8.37
C MET A 162 -6.43 -0.70 -7.03
N LEU A 163 -5.71 -0.20 -6.02
CA LEU A 163 -5.71 -0.84 -4.70
C LEU A 163 -7.11 -0.89 -4.10
N THR A 164 -7.90 0.17 -4.24
CA THR A 164 -9.29 0.24 -3.77
C THR A 164 -10.13 -0.83 -4.46
N ALA A 165 -10.09 -0.90 -5.80
CA ALA A 165 -10.84 -1.89 -6.57
C ALA A 165 -10.47 -3.34 -6.21
N LEU A 166 -9.19 -3.63 -6.01
CA LEU A 166 -8.75 -4.97 -5.61
C LEU A 166 -9.23 -5.35 -4.20
N LEU A 167 -9.33 -4.38 -3.28
CA LEU A 167 -9.88 -4.58 -1.94
C LEU A 167 -11.41 -4.78 -1.99
N ASP A 168 -12.14 -3.95 -2.75
CA ASP A 168 -13.60 -4.01 -2.88
C ASP A 168 -14.06 -5.31 -3.55
N ARG A 169 -13.28 -5.82 -4.50
CA ARG A 169 -13.52 -7.14 -5.13
C ARG A 169 -13.12 -8.31 -4.24
N ALA A 170 -12.59 -8.04 -3.04
CA ALA A 170 -12.02 -9.03 -2.14
C ALA A 170 -10.92 -9.88 -2.79
N TRP A 171 -10.17 -9.33 -3.75
CA TRP A 171 -8.95 -9.95 -4.27
C TRP A 171 -7.79 -9.76 -3.29
N LEU A 172 -7.79 -8.63 -2.59
CA LEU A 172 -6.89 -8.36 -1.49
C LEU A 172 -7.68 -8.13 -0.20
N VAL A 173 -7.07 -8.47 0.93
CA VAL A 173 -7.60 -8.18 2.26
C VAL A 173 -6.52 -7.50 3.10
N ARG A 174 -6.91 -6.51 3.90
CA ARG A 174 -5.99 -5.85 4.83
C ARG A 174 -5.71 -6.75 6.01
N ARG A 175 -4.45 -6.89 6.40
CA ARG A 175 -4.11 -7.57 7.65
C ARG A 175 -4.43 -6.68 8.86
N PRO A 176 -4.77 -7.27 10.01
CA PRO A 176 -5.19 -6.51 11.21
C PRO A 176 -4.16 -5.49 11.69
N ALA A 177 -2.88 -5.79 11.56
CA ALA A 177 -1.81 -4.91 12.00
C ALA A 177 -0.93 -4.43 10.84
N GLY A 178 -0.62 -3.14 10.83
CA GLY A 178 0.31 -2.55 9.85
C GLY A 178 -0.32 -2.26 8.49
N ARG A 179 0.53 -2.24 7.47
CA ARG A 179 0.18 -1.92 6.08
C ARG A 179 0.09 -3.15 5.18
N ALA A 180 0.44 -4.33 5.68
CA ALA A 180 0.43 -5.53 4.89
C ALA A 180 -0.98 -5.85 4.40
N VAL A 181 -1.07 -6.31 3.16
CA VAL A 181 -2.26 -6.89 2.55
C VAL A 181 -1.98 -8.35 2.21
N ALA A 182 -3.01 -9.15 2.09
CA ALA A 182 -2.88 -10.54 1.67
C ALA A 182 -3.74 -10.79 0.44
N VAL A 183 -3.27 -11.66 -0.44
CA VAL A 183 -4.03 -12.13 -1.60
C VAL A 183 -4.99 -13.21 -1.15
N THR A 184 -6.25 -13.12 -1.56
CA THR A 184 -7.25 -14.17 -1.32
C THR A 184 -7.17 -15.24 -2.41
N PRO A 185 -7.78 -16.44 -2.24
CA PRO A 185 -7.88 -17.41 -3.33
C PRO A 185 -8.56 -16.85 -4.57
N ARG A 186 -9.62 -16.02 -4.38
CA ARG A 186 -10.29 -15.29 -5.46
C ARG A 186 -9.37 -14.29 -6.14
N GLY A 187 -8.55 -13.59 -5.35
CA GLY A 187 -7.58 -12.64 -5.86
C GLY A 187 -6.47 -13.31 -6.65
N ALA A 188 -5.99 -14.47 -6.20
CA ALA A 188 -4.99 -15.23 -6.93
C ALA A 188 -5.50 -15.66 -8.31
N ALA A 189 -6.71 -16.22 -8.37
CA ALA A 189 -7.34 -16.59 -9.64
C ALA A 189 -7.58 -15.37 -10.54
N GLY A 190 -8.04 -14.23 -9.99
CA GLY A 190 -8.28 -13.02 -10.78
C GLY A 190 -7.01 -12.34 -11.28
N LEU A 191 -5.92 -12.36 -10.51
CA LEU A 191 -4.62 -11.83 -10.93
C LEU A 191 -3.98 -12.69 -12.02
N ASP A 192 -4.15 -14.01 -11.95
CA ASP A 192 -3.73 -14.93 -13.00
C ASP A 192 -4.52 -14.70 -14.28
N ASP A 193 -5.84 -14.69 -14.20
CA ASP A 193 -6.76 -14.53 -15.35
C ASP A 193 -6.56 -13.18 -16.07
N VAL A 194 -6.41 -12.08 -15.32
CA VAL A 194 -6.37 -10.72 -15.90
C VAL A 194 -4.96 -10.26 -16.25
N LEU A 195 -3.95 -10.65 -15.47
CA LEU A 195 -2.59 -10.17 -15.59
C LEU A 195 -1.55 -11.28 -15.84
N GLY A 196 -1.96 -12.55 -15.86
CA GLY A 196 -1.04 -13.67 -16.00
C GLY A 196 -0.10 -13.85 -14.79
N ILE A 197 -0.49 -13.35 -13.61
CA ILE A 197 0.36 -13.38 -12.42
C ILE A 197 0.06 -14.65 -11.61
N ASP A 198 0.97 -15.64 -11.68
CA ASP A 198 0.96 -16.76 -10.73
C ASP A 198 1.43 -16.28 -9.35
N VAL A 199 0.49 -15.99 -8.48
CA VAL A 199 0.77 -15.55 -7.11
C VAL A 199 1.55 -16.59 -6.30
N ALA A 200 1.38 -17.88 -6.58
CA ALA A 200 2.10 -18.94 -5.87
C ALA A 200 3.59 -18.97 -6.22
N ALA A 201 3.95 -18.54 -7.41
CA ALA A 201 5.33 -18.40 -7.85
C ALA A 201 6.00 -17.11 -7.34
N LEU A 202 5.23 -16.13 -6.86
CA LEU A 202 5.74 -14.87 -6.33
C LEU A 202 6.17 -15.01 -4.85
N ALA A 203 7.32 -15.59 -4.57
CA ALA A 203 7.86 -15.54 -3.22
C ALA A 203 8.27 -14.09 -2.85
N PRO A 204 7.95 -13.58 -1.65
CA PRO A 204 7.32 -14.24 -0.51
C PRO A 204 5.79 -14.06 -0.41
N VAL A 205 5.09 -13.81 -1.52
CA VAL A 205 3.62 -13.59 -1.52
C VAL A 205 2.91 -14.89 -1.17
N ALA A 206 2.01 -14.86 -0.20
CA ALA A 206 1.22 -16.00 0.20
C ALA A 206 -0.27 -15.74 0.03
N ILE A 207 -1.01 -16.77 -0.38
CA ILE A 207 -2.47 -16.72 -0.49
C ILE A 207 -3.08 -16.92 0.90
N ASP A 208 -3.86 -15.95 1.36
CA ASP A 208 -4.61 -16.05 2.61
C ASP A 208 -5.90 -16.84 2.40
N ARG A 209 -5.91 -18.06 2.91
CA ARG A 209 -7.06 -18.96 2.83
C ARG A 209 -8.04 -18.83 4.01
N THR A 210 -7.83 -17.84 4.87
CA THR A 210 -8.74 -17.57 6.00
C THR A 210 -10.12 -17.18 5.45
N PRO A 211 -11.22 -17.80 5.92
CA PRO A 211 -12.55 -17.42 5.49
C PRO A 211 -12.83 -15.95 5.76
N LEU A 212 -13.30 -15.21 4.76
CA LEU A 212 -13.73 -13.82 4.93
C LEU A 212 -14.87 -13.80 5.96
N ARG A 213 -14.65 -13.21 7.13
CA ARG A 213 -15.76 -12.95 8.07
C ARG A 213 -16.71 -11.98 7.39
N ARG A 214 -17.95 -12.43 7.18
CA ARG A 214 -19.04 -11.52 6.78
C ARG A 214 -19.16 -10.48 7.89
N VAL A 215 -18.89 -9.22 7.55
CA VAL A 215 -19.28 -8.10 8.42
C VAL A 215 -20.79 -7.99 8.27
N ALA A 216 -21.51 -8.31 9.35
CA ALA A 216 -22.95 -8.13 9.44
C ALA A 216 -23.27 -6.64 9.60
#